data_2667e7643722eca3ee1657f06c750607
#
_entry.id   2667e7643722eca3ee1657f06c750607
#
_cell.length_a   1.000
_cell.length_b   1.000
_cell.length_c   1.000
_cell.angle_alpha   90.00
_cell.angle_beta   90.00
_cell.angle_gamma   90.00
#
_symmetry.space_group_name_H-M   'P 1'
#
loop_
_entity.id
_entity.type
_entity.pdbx_description
1 polymer ?
#
loop_
_entity_poly.entity_id
_entity_poly.type
_entity_poly.pdbx_seq_one_letter_code
_entity_poly.pdbx_strand_id
1 'polypeptide(L)'
;MCPRACKLHEGQKGLCFVRAREDDQIVLTTYGRSSGFCVDPIEKKPLNHFLPGTSVLSFGTAGCNLSCRFCQNWDISKSREIDTLADAADPETIARAAAQQGCASVAFTYNDPVIFLEYAADVADACHAAGIRTVAVSAG
;
A
#
# COMPACT_ATOMS: atom_id res chain seq x y z
N MET A 1 12.64 -1.91 8.72
CA MET A 1 11.85 -1.75 9.98
C MET A 1 11.33 -0.33 10.00
N CYS A 2 10.04 -0.11 10.29
CA CYS A 2 9.49 1.24 10.28
C CYS A 2 9.95 2.04 11.53
N PRO A 3 9.88 3.40 11.51
CA PRO A 3 10.38 4.25 12.62
C PRO A 3 9.70 4.01 13.98
N ARG A 4 8.55 3.32 14.02
CA ARG A 4 7.86 3.00 15.28
C ARG A 4 8.60 1.99 16.15
N ALA A 5 9.50 1.17 15.57
CA ALA A 5 10.33 0.19 16.27
C ALA A 5 9.54 -0.63 17.31
N CYS A 6 8.36 -1.12 16.93
CA CYS A 6 7.47 -1.86 17.84
C CYS A 6 8.18 -3.10 18.40
N LYS A 7 8.12 -3.27 19.72
CA LYS A 7 8.53 -4.51 20.41
C LYS A 7 7.26 -5.35 20.58
N LEU A 8 7.21 -6.51 19.90
CA LEU A 8 6.02 -7.35 19.87
C LEU A 8 6.31 -8.68 20.58
N HIS A 9 5.36 -9.14 21.38
CA HIS A 9 5.30 -10.49 21.89
C HIS A 9 4.65 -11.42 20.87
N GLU A 10 4.81 -12.73 21.04
CA GLU A 10 4.20 -13.74 20.17
C GLU A 10 2.68 -13.52 20.05
N GLY A 11 2.15 -13.54 18.83
CA GLY A 11 0.75 -13.26 18.52
C GLY A 11 0.33 -11.79 18.58
N GLN A 12 1.23 -10.88 19.01
CA GLN A 12 0.89 -9.46 19.12
C GLN A 12 1.01 -8.74 17.78
N LYS A 13 0.04 -7.87 17.48
CA LYS A 13 0.08 -6.96 16.32
C LYS A 13 0.71 -5.61 16.68
N GLY A 14 1.43 -5.05 15.72
CA GLY A 14 1.99 -3.71 15.82
C GLY A 14 0.93 -2.60 15.78
N LEU A 15 1.36 -1.36 16.04
CA LEU A 15 0.49 -0.17 15.98
C LEU A 15 -0.21 -0.02 14.63
N CYS A 16 0.47 -0.41 13.55
CA CYS A 16 -0.07 -0.38 12.19
C CYS A 16 -1.12 -1.45 11.90
N PHE A 17 -1.31 -2.42 12.80
CA PHE A 17 -2.23 -3.54 12.69
C PHE A 17 -1.80 -4.66 11.70
N VAL A 18 -1.05 -4.34 10.67
CA VAL A 18 -0.69 -5.27 9.57
C VAL A 18 0.62 -6.03 9.79
N ARG A 19 1.36 -5.70 10.84
CA ARG A 19 2.54 -6.45 11.27
C ARG A 19 2.22 -7.22 12.56
N ALA A 20 2.53 -8.49 12.57
CA ALA A 20 2.41 -9.35 13.75
C ALA A 20 3.72 -10.08 14.02
N ARG A 21 3.90 -10.56 15.26
CA ARG A 21 4.94 -11.53 15.56
C ARG A 21 4.32 -12.91 15.55
N GLU A 22 4.83 -13.77 14.70
CA GLU A 22 4.42 -15.17 14.53
C GLU A 22 5.67 -16.03 14.36
N ASP A 23 5.78 -17.11 15.13
CA ASP A 23 6.93 -18.03 15.10
C ASP A 23 8.29 -17.29 15.23
N ASP A 24 8.37 -16.37 16.19
CA ASP A 24 9.55 -15.55 16.48
C ASP A 24 9.98 -14.59 15.33
N GLN A 25 9.11 -14.39 14.33
CA GLN A 25 9.35 -13.51 13.19
C GLN A 25 8.32 -12.39 13.12
N ILE A 26 8.71 -11.26 12.50
CA ILE A 26 7.76 -10.19 12.18
C ILE A 26 7.23 -10.41 10.77
N VAL A 27 5.95 -10.76 10.67
CA VAL A 27 5.28 -11.06 9.41
C VAL A 27 4.36 -9.92 8.97
N LEU A 28 4.11 -9.83 7.67
CA LEU A 28 3.08 -8.98 7.08
C LEU A 28 1.80 -9.81 6.90
N THR A 29 0.80 -9.56 7.73
CA THR A 29 -0.46 -10.34 7.75
C THR A 29 -1.42 -10.02 6.60
N THR A 30 -1.14 -8.97 5.85
CA THR A 30 -2.00 -8.46 4.77
C THR A 30 -1.36 -8.57 3.38
N TYR A 31 -0.33 -9.42 3.24
CA TYR A 31 0.31 -9.65 1.94
C TYR A 31 -0.70 -10.18 0.92
N GLY A 32 -0.69 -9.62 -0.29
CA GLY A 32 -1.61 -9.99 -1.36
C GLY A 32 -3.07 -9.57 -1.12
N ARG A 33 -3.33 -8.74 -0.11
CA ARG A 33 -4.67 -8.19 0.18
C ARG A 33 -4.61 -6.66 0.23
N SER A 34 -5.53 -6.03 -0.47
CA SER A 34 -5.53 -4.58 -0.66
C SER A 34 -6.94 -3.99 -0.55
N SER A 35 -7.00 -2.69 -0.43
CA SER A 35 -8.24 -1.91 -0.39
C SER A 35 -8.05 -0.58 -1.13
N GLY A 36 -9.18 0.07 -1.44
CA GLY A 36 -9.19 1.44 -1.95
C GLY A 36 -8.67 1.57 -3.38
N PHE A 37 -8.85 0.56 -4.24
CA PHE A 37 -8.46 0.67 -5.64
C PHE A 37 -9.18 1.83 -6.33
N CYS A 38 -8.39 2.73 -6.93
CA CYS A 38 -8.90 3.88 -7.67
C CYS A 38 -7.96 4.26 -8.81
N VAL A 39 -8.53 4.55 -9.98
CA VAL A 39 -7.79 5.15 -11.08
C VAL A 39 -7.96 6.67 -11.02
N ASP A 40 -6.86 7.37 -10.87
CA ASP A 40 -6.80 8.82 -10.72
C ASP A 40 -5.86 9.46 -11.75
N PRO A 41 -5.99 10.76 -12.07
CA PRO A 41 -4.90 11.51 -12.69
C PRO A 41 -3.66 11.53 -11.78
N ILE A 42 -2.47 11.45 -12.37
CA ILE A 42 -1.21 11.43 -11.60
C ILE A 42 -1.02 12.69 -10.74
N GLU A 43 -1.56 13.82 -11.19
CA GLU A 43 -1.51 15.10 -10.48
C GLU A 43 -2.24 15.08 -9.14
N LYS A 44 -3.19 14.16 -8.96
CA LYS A 44 -3.88 13.95 -7.67
C LYS A 44 -2.95 13.35 -6.59
N LYS A 45 -1.78 12.79 -7.00
CA LYS A 45 -0.73 12.31 -6.08
C LYS A 45 0.33 13.37 -5.77
N PRO A 46 0.07 14.58 -5.79
CA PRO A 46 0.52 15.85 -6.33
C PRO A 46 1.84 15.77 -7.13
N LEU A 47 1.90 14.91 -8.11
CA LEU A 47 3.07 14.69 -8.98
C LEU A 47 2.88 15.41 -10.33
N ASN A 48 3.22 16.72 -10.35
CA ASN A 48 3.00 17.55 -11.54
C ASN A 48 4.07 17.37 -12.63
N HIS A 49 5.21 16.78 -12.31
CA HIS A 49 6.35 16.61 -13.22
C HIS A 49 6.68 15.16 -13.54
N PHE A 50 5.98 14.22 -12.91
CA PHE A 50 6.14 12.79 -13.16
C PHE A 50 4.98 12.29 -14.02
N LEU A 51 5.27 11.90 -15.26
CA LEU A 51 4.30 11.39 -16.24
C LEU A 51 3.01 12.26 -16.33
N PRO A 52 3.13 13.59 -16.57
CA PRO A 52 1.98 14.48 -16.51
C PRO A 52 0.88 14.08 -17.50
N GLY A 53 -0.39 14.21 -17.08
CA GLY A 53 -1.55 13.86 -17.88
C GLY A 53 -1.85 12.37 -17.98
N THR A 54 -1.14 11.51 -17.24
CA THR A 54 -1.39 10.06 -17.28
C THR A 54 -2.26 9.59 -16.11
N SER A 55 -2.85 8.40 -16.27
CA SER A 55 -3.59 7.72 -15.21
C SER A 55 -2.66 6.92 -14.30
N VAL A 56 -3.00 6.87 -13.00
CA VAL A 56 -2.34 6.05 -11.99
C VAL A 56 -3.36 5.16 -11.29
N LEU A 57 -3.07 3.87 -11.18
CA LEU A 57 -3.83 2.95 -10.32
C LEU A 57 -3.31 3.08 -8.87
N SER A 58 -4.18 3.45 -7.96
CA SER A 58 -3.85 3.68 -6.55
C SER A 58 -4.42 2.60 -5.67
N PHE A 59 -3.69 2.16 -4.67
CA PHE A 59 -4.19 1.27 -3.63
C PHE A 59 -3.42 1.41 -2.31
N GLY A 60 -3.98 0.86 -1.26
CA GLY A 60 -3.37 0.74 0.05
C GLY A 60 -3.74 -0.57 0.75
N THR A 61 -3.47 -0.65 2.03
CA THR A 61 -3.88 -1.75 2.91
C THR A 61 -4.65 -1.19 4.12
N ALA A 62 -5.10 -2.04 5.04
CA ALA A 62 -5.67 -1.59 6.31
C ALA A 62 -4.57 -1.08 7.26
N GLY A 63 -4.91 -0.15 8.13
CA GLY A 63 -4.01 0.35 9.16
C GLY A 63 -2.96 1.35 8.66
N CYS A 64 -2.21 1.93 9.58
CA CYS A 64 -1.12 2.86 9.31
C CYS A 64 -0.22 2.99 10.55
N ASN A 65 1.07 3.21 10.36
CA ASN A 65 2.02 3.51 11.44
C ASN A 65 1.95 4.98 11.92
N LEU A 66 1.17 5.82 11.23
CA LEU A 66 0.97 7.23 11.55
C LEU A 66 -0.35 7.49 12.30
N SER A 67 -0.45 8.66 12.93
CA SER A 67 -1.64 9.09 13.70
C SER A 67 -2.05 10.51 13.33
N CYS A 68 -2.02 10.83 12.04
CA CYS A 68 -2.35 12.16 11.53
C CYS A 68 -3.78 12.56 11.94
N ARG A 69 -3.94 13.74 12.57
CA ARG A 69 -5.25 14.26 12.99
C ARG A 69 -6.10 14.70 11.80
N PHE A 70 -5.47 15.03 10.70
CA PHE A 70 -6.08 15.49 9.44
C PHE A 70 -6.10 14.39 8.35
N CYS A 71 -6.02 13.11 8.73
CA CYS A 71 -6.00 12.01 7.78
C CYS A 71 -7.30 11.95 6.97
N GLN A 72 -7.22 12.15 5.66
CA GLN A 72 -8.36 12.05 4.75
C GLN A 72 -8.82 10.60 4.53
N ASN A 73 -7.94 9.63 4.79
CA ASN A 73 -8.18 8.20 4.60
C ASN A 73 -8.29 7.49 5.96
N TRP A 74 -8.93 8.12 6.94
CA TRP A 74 -8.96 7.60 8.30
C TRP A 74 -9.67 6.25 8.41
N ASP A 75 -10.68 6.00 7.61
CA ASP A 75 -11.42 4.75 7.50
C ASP A 75 -10.53 3.56 7.12
N ILE A 76 -9.62 3.74 6.16
CA ILE A 76 -8.60 2.74 5.79
C ILE A 76 -7.46 2.74 6.81
N SER A 77 -6.88 3.89 7.10
CA SER A 77 -5.67 4.02 7.91
C SER A 77 -5.87 3.69 9.39
N LYS A 78 -7.09 3.76 9.89
CA LYS A 78 -7.46 3.40 11.28
C LYS A 78 -8.17 2.06 11.38
N SER A 79 -8.47 1.41 10.26
CA SER A 79 -9.08 0.09 10.26
C SER A 79 -8.26 -0.91 11.09
N ARG A 80 -8.94 -1.73 11.86
CA ARG A 80 -8.40 -2.85 12.63
C ARG A 80 -8.97 -4.18 12.17
N GLU A 81 -9.76 -4.16 11.12
CA GLU A 81 -10.48 -5.31 10.59
C GLU A 81 -9.87 -5.74 9.26
N ILE A 82 -9.54 -7.02 9.14
CA ILE A 82 -9.02 -7.61 7.89
C ILE A 82 -10.09 -7.61 6.81
N ASP A 83 -11.36 -7.62 7.20
CA ASP A 83 -12.50 -7.63 6.27
C ASP A 83 -12.62 -6.37 5.43
N THR A 84 -11.97 -5.27 5.85
CA THR A 84 -11.83 -4.07 5.01
C THR A 84 -10.87 -4.27 3.83
N LEU A 85 -10.09 -5.36 3.82
CA LEU A 85 -9.23 -5.77 2.73
C LEU A 85 -10.02 -6.71 1.80
N ALA A 86 -10.97 -6.14 1.06
CA ALA A 86 -11.95 -6.89 0.30
C ALA A 86 -11.34 -7.66 -0.89
N ASP A 87 -10.22 -7.17 -1.44
CA ASP A 87 -9.68 -7.68 -2.69
C ASP A 87 -8.42 -8.53 -2.48
N ALA A 88 -8.46 -9.77 -2.95
CA ALA A 88 -7.25 -10.54 -3.18
C ALA A 88 -6.54 -9.96 -4.41
N ALA A 89 -5.32 -9.47 -4.21
CA ALA A 89 -4.57 -8.74 -5.22
C ALA A 89 -3.08 -9.10 -5.13
N ASP A 90 -2.72 -10.24 -5.71
CA ASP A 90 -1.29 -10.58 -5.88
C ASP A 90 -0.59 -9.54 -6.77
N PRO A 91 0.75 -9.46 -6.73
CA PRO A 91 1.52 -8.47 -7.46
C PRO A 91 1.21 -8.45 -8.97
N GLU A 92 1.11 -9.60 -9.59
CA GLU A 92 0.83 -9.76 -11.02
C GLU A 92 -0.59 -9.31 -11.38
N THR A 93 -1.54 -9.54 -10.50
CA THR A 93 -2.93 -9.09 -10.68
C THR A 93 -3.01 -7.57 -10.67
N ILE A 94 -2.27 -6.88 -9.78
CA ILE A 94 -2.21 -5.41 -9.76
C ILE A 94 -1.56 -4.88 -11.04
N ALA A 95 -0.43 -5.43 -11.45
CA ALA A 95 0.25 -4.99 -12.68
C ALA A 95 -0.66 -5.17 -13.91
N ARG A 96 -1.33 -6.32 -14.01
CA ARG A 96 -2.29 -6.61 -15.09
C ARG A 96 -3.48 -5.66 -15.06
N ALA A 97 -4.07 -5.38 -13.88
CA ALA A 97 -5.18 -4.44 -13.74
C ALA A 97 -4.77 -3.02 -14.16
N ALA A 98 -3.58 -2.56 -13.76
CA ALA A 98 -3.05 -1.26 -14.19
C ALA A 98 -2.89 -1.18 -15.70
N ALA A 99 -2.34 -2.21 -16.34
CA ALA A 99 -2.18 -2.29 -17.79
C ALA A 99 -3.55 -2.25 -18.50
N GLN A 100 -4.53 -3.04 -18.03
CA GLN A 100 -5.87 -3.09 -18.61
C GLN A 100 -6.62 -1.76 -18.50
N GLN A 101 -6.36 -0.99 -17.44
CA GLN A 101 -6.93 0.34 -17.23
C GLN A 101 -6.16 1.46 -17.94
N GLY A 102 -5.09 1.13 -18.67
CA GLY A 102 -4.26 2.11 -19.36
C GLY A 102 -3.47 3.02 -18.41
N CYS A 103 -3.21 2.57 -17.19
CA CYS A 103 -2.43 3.33 -16.22
C CYS A 103 -0.94 3.28 -16.54
N ALA A 104 -0.29 4.43 -16.58
CA ALA A 104 1.15 4.53 -16.78
C ALA A 104 1.94 4.22 -15.50
N SER A 105 1.27 4.26 -14.36
CA SER A 105 1.88 4.00 -13.04
C SER A 105 0.91 3.39 -12.03
N VAL A 106 1.49 2.79 -10.97
CA VAL A 106 0.80 2.32 -9.77
C VAL A 106 1.30 3.12 -8.57
N ALA A 107 0.39 3.57 -7.71
CA ALA A 107 0.72 4.32 -6.49
C ALA A 107 0.36 3.53 -5.23
N PHE A 108 1.35 3.34 -4.37
CA PHE A 108 1.19 2.86 -2.99
C PHE A 108 0.83 4.07 -2.12
N THR A 109 -0.43 4.14 -1.66
CA THR A 109 -0.98 5.35 -1.04
C THR A 109 -2.08 5.03 -0.02
N TYR A 110 -2.84 6.04 0.44
CA TYR A 110 -3.90 6.03 1.45
C TYR A 110 -3.40 5.81 2.88
N ASN A 111 -2.41 4.98 3.08
CA ASN A 111 -1.61 4.79 4.29
C ASN A 111 -0.13 4.78 3.92
N ASP A 112 0.75 4.85 4.93
CA ASP A 112 2.19 4.87 4.64
C ASP A 112 2.65 3.50 4.14
N PRO A 113 3.20 3.39 2.90
CA PRO A 113 3.56 2.12 2.29
C PRO A 113 4.68 1.37 3.02
N VAL A 114 5.41 2.03 3.94
CA VAL A 114 6.45 1.36 4.75
C VAL A 114 5.88 0.22 5.61
N ILE A 115 4.58 0.24 5.93
CA ILE A 115 3.96 -0.82 6.72
C ILE A 115 3.78 -2.13 5.94
N PHE A 116 3.72 -2.07 4.61
CA PHE A 116 3.59 -3.22 3.71
C PHE A 116 4.68 -3.25 2.63
N LEU A 117 5.89 -2.86 3.02
CA LEU A 117 7.01 -2.59 2.09
C LEU A 117 7.35 -3.80 1.21
N GLU A 118 7.37 -5.02 1.75
CA GLU A 118 7.69 -6.23 1.00
C GLU A 118 6.67 -6.46 -0.12
N TYR A 119 5.41 -6.34 0.19
CA TYR A 119 4.35 -6.44 -0.81
C TYR A 119 4.43 -5.32 -1.85
N ALA A 120 4.73 -4.08 -1.42
CA ALA A 120 4.91 -2.96 -2.33
C ALA A 120 6.12 -3.17 -3.26
N ALA A 121 7.20 -3.78 -2.77
CA ALA A 121 8.38 -4.11 -3.59
C ALA A 121 8.04 -5.16 -4.65
N ASP A 122 7.38 -6.26 -4.27
CA ASP A 122 6.99 -7.31 -5.21
C ASP A 122 6.00 -6.78 -6.28
N VAL A 123 5.06 -5.93 -5.88
CA VAL A 123 4.16 -5.22 -6.83
C VAL A 123 4.96 -4.31 -7.75
N ALA A 124 5.98 -3.61 -7.24
CA ALA A 124 6.82 -2.76 -8.07
C ALA A 124 7.58 -3.56 -9.12
N ASP A 125 8.13 -4.73 -8.75
CA ASP A 125 8.83 -5.61 -9.68
C ASP A 125 7.89 -6.13 -10.78
N ALA A 126 6.69 -6.58 -10.41
CA ALA A 126 5.67 -7.01 -11.37
C ALA A 126 5.25 -5.87 -12.32
N CYS A 127 5.05 -4.66 -11.79
CA CYS A 127 4.73 -3.48 -12.59
C CYS A 127 5.86 -3.12 -13.55
N HIS A 128 7.10 -3.11 -13.08
CA HIS A 128 8.27 -2.79 -13.92
C HIS A 128 8.46 -3.82 -15.04
N ALA A 129 8.22 -5.09 -14.77
CA ALA A 129 8.23 -6.14 -15.81
C ALA A 129 7.17 -5.90 -16.89
N ALA A 130 6.05 -5.25 -16.54
CA ALA A 130 4.98 -4.84 -17.45
C ALA A 130 5.19 -3.43 -18.08
N GLY A 131 6.33 -2.77 -17.82
CA GLY A 131 6.62 -1.42 -18.31
C GLY A 131 5.86 -0.30 -17.57
N ILE A 132 5.26 -0.59 -16.43
CA ILE A 132 4.48 0.35 -15.60
C ILE A 132 5.39 0.91 -14.51
N ARG A 133 5.36 2.22 -14.28
CA ARG A 133 6.12 2.88 -13.22
C ARG A 133 5.42 2.75 -11.87
N THR A 134 6.15 2.94 -10.79
CA THR A 134 5.58 2.90 -9.43
C THR A 134 5.92 4.16 -8.64
N VAL A 135 5.03 4.52 -7.72
CA VAL A 135 5.11 5.71 -6.87
C VAL A 135 4.79 5.31 -5.44
N ALA A 136 5.61 5.74 -4.50
CA ALA A 136 5.31 5.62 -3.06
C ALA A 136 4.95 6.98 -2.49
N VAL A 137 3.74 7.09 -1.91
CA VAL A 137 3.29 8.28 -1.18
C VAL A 137 3.53 8.02 0.30
N SER A 138 4.65 8.48 0.81
CA SER A 138 5.16 8.21 2.16
C SER A 138 5.44 9.50 2.92
N ALA A 139 5.41 9.40 4.23
CA ALA A 139 5.83 10.49 5.12
C ALA A 139 7.38 10.55 5.30
N GLY A 140 8.12 9.59 4.76
CA GLY A 140 9.57 9.51 4.86
C GLY A 140 10.07 8.62 5.98
#